data_989d817819ae135e1dfa3515e0ff67b3
#
_entry.id   989d817819ae135e1dfa3515e0ff67b3
#
_cell.length_a   1.000
_cell.length_b   1.000
_cell.length_c   1.000
_cell.angle_alpha   90.00
_cell.angle_beta   90.00
_cell.angle_gamma   90.00
#
_symmetry.space_group_name_H-M   'P 1'
#
loop_
_entity.id
_entity.type
_entity.pdbx_description
1 polymer ?
#
loop_
_entity_poly.entity_id
_entity_poly.type
_entity_poly.pdbx_seq_one_letter_code
_entity_poly.pdbx_strand_id
1 'polypeptide(L)'
;MLDQKLLHDHAFTTLEESLQILCPTDNQPHTLTVERHNKQQHNMILDGQTIIQDQILQITDLLIDNISVPSYILDNHSRFCWLDNEHKGSRYFGPNGVWTFDFATPFISWVLDEKIKHESHYNNDFQYPWSNSLGPDSVDRILTTISQVENKVHEVL
;
A
#
# COMPACT_ATOMS: atom_id res chain seq x y z
N MET A 1 13.55 0.40 6.28
CA MET A 1 13.53 -0.30 7.58
C MET A 1 12.24 -1.10 7.69
N LEU A 2 12.24 -2.21 8.37
CA LEU A 2 11.04 -2.95 8.75
C LEU A 2 11.04 -3.04 10.28
N ASP A 3 9.94 -2.63 10.93
CA ASP A 3 9.78 -2.61 12.39
C ASP A 3 10.99 -1.98 13.12
N GLN A 4 11.45 -0.83 12.62
CA GLN A 4 12.61 -0.07 13.07
C GLN A 4 13.97 -0.75 12.86
N LYS A 5 14.02 -1.97 12.33
CA LYS A 5 15.28 -2.62 11.97
C LYS A 5 15.78 -2.08 10.62
N LEU A 6 16.99 -1.52 10.60
CA LEU A 6 17.64 -1.12 9.36
C LEU A 6 17.97 -2.36 8.53
N LEU A 7 17.41 -2.44 7.33
CA LEU A 7 17.61 -3.55 6.40
C LEU A 7 18.54 -3.18 5.25
N HIS A 8 18.51 -1.91 4.87
CA HIS A 8 19.25 -1.40 3.73
C HIS A 8 19.55 0.08 3.93
N ASP A 9 20.79 0.46 3.68
CA ASP A 9 21.25 1.84 3.61
C ASP A 9 22.08 1.99 2.35
N HIS A 10 21.60 2.83 1.41
CA HIS A 10 22.13 2.89 0.07
C HIS A 10 21.96 4.27 -0.56
N ALA A 11 22.96 4.69 -1.32
CA ALA A 11 22.84 5.86 -2.17
C ALA A 11 22.33 5.44 -3.54
N PHE A 12 21.21 6.01 -3.97
CA PHE A 12 20.68 5.78 -5.31
C PHE A 12 21.68 6.24 -6.37
N THR A 13 22.09 5.32 -7.22
CA THR A 13 23.03 5.54 -8.33
C THR A 13 22.35 5.42 -9.69
N THR A 14 21.13 4.89 -9.71
CA THR A 14 20.32 4.67 -10.91
C THR A 14 18.96 5.36 -10.76
N LEU A 15 18.22 5.48 -11.88
CA LEU A 15 16.88 6.05 -11.89
C LEU A 15 15.84 5.14 -11.23
N GLU A 16 16.07 3.85 -11.28
CA GLU A 16 15.18 2.83 -10.71
C GLU A 16 16.03 1.78 -9.98
N GLU A 17 15.58 1.44 -8.79
CA GLU A 17 16.17 0.37 -7.99
C GLU A 17 15.06 -0.48 -7.37
N SER A 18 15.30 -1.79 -7.31
CA SER A 18 14.40 -2.75 -6.68
C SER A 18 15.03 -3.29 -5.41
N LEU A 19 14.28 -3.25 -4.33
CA LEU A 19 14.67 -3.82 -3.04
C LEU A 19 13.76 -5.00 -2.71
N GLN A 20 14.38 -6.11 -2.33
CA GLN A 20 13.66 -7.26 -1.79
C GLN A 20 13.90 -7.38 -0.30
N ILE A 21 12.83 -7.39 0.47
CA ILE A 21 12.84 -7.50 1.92
C ILE A 21 12.02 -8.73 2.31
N LEU A 22 12.59 -9.58 3.15
CA LEU A 22 11.86 -10.71 3.71
C LEU A 22 10.98 -10.21 4.87
N CYS A 23 9.67 -10.38 4.74
CA CYS A 23 8.72 -10.09 5.80
C CYS A 23 8.61 -11.28 6.76
N PRO A 24 8.48 -11.03 8.07
CA PRO A 24 8.11 -12.07 9.02
C PRO A 24 6.72 -12.65 8.72
N THR A 25 6.51 -13.91 9.06
CA THR A 25 5.20 -14.60 8.94
C THR A 25 4.67 -14.96 10.32
N ASP A 26 4.52 -13.93 11.16
CA ASP A 26 4.26 -14.09 12.59
C ASP A 26 2.85 -13.69 13.03
N ASN A 27 1.97 -13.39 12.08
CA ASN A 27 0.59 -12.91 12.32
C ASN A 27 0.55 -11.59 13.14
N GLN A 28 1.53 -10.72 12.94
CA GLN A 28 1.64 -9.44 13.65
C GLN A 28 1.53 -8.25 12.70
N PRO A 29 1.21 -7.07 13.23
CA PRO A 29 1.35 -5.82 12.49
C PRO A 29 2.81 -5.46 12.27
N HIS A 30 3.11 -4.91 11.10
CA HIS A 30 4.43 -4.46 10.68
C HIS A 30 4.39 -3.06 10.11
N THR A 31 5.49 -2.34 10.21
CA THR A 31 5.66 -1.03 9.57
C THR A 31 6.90 -1.06 8.67
N LEU A 32 6.68 -0.90 7.36
CA LEU A 32 7.74 -0.64 6.42
C LEU A 32 8.05 0.86 6.41
N THR A 33 9.32 1.21 6.61
CA THR A 33 9.77 2.60 6.64
C THR A 33 10.83 2.83 5.56
N VAL A 34 10.62 3.87 4.75
CA VAL A 34 11.60 4.39 3.80
C VAL A 34 11.97 5.80 4.22
N GLU A 35 13.21 6.00 4.59
CA GLU A 35 13.72 7.27 5.04
C GLU A 35 14.65 7.87 3.99
N ARG A 36 14.38 9.10 3.60
CA ARG A 36 15.19 9.85 2.65
C ARG A 36 16.04 10.89 3.36
N HIS A 37 17.34 10.80 3.11
CA HIS A 37 18.34 11.73 3.66
C HIS A 37 19.09 12.46 2.56
N ASN A 38 19.82 13.49 2.96
CA ASN A 38 20.88 14.15 2.17
C ASN A 38 20.43 14.80 0.86
N LYS A 39 19.13 14.99 0.61
CA LYS A 39 18.72 15.88 -0.46
C LYS A 39 19.15 17.29 -0.11
N GLN A 40 19.90 17.91 -1.00
CA GLN A 40 20.38 19.28 -0.87
C GLN A 40 19.53 20.23 -1.72
N GLN A 41 19.54 21.52 -1.38
CA GLN A 41 18.80 22.52 -2.13
C GLN A 41 19.24 22.61 -3.60
N HIS A 42 20.51 22.35 -3.92
CA HIS A 42 21.01 22.36 -5.29
C HIS A 42 20.54 21.16 -6.14
N ASN A 43 19.87 20.16 -5.55
CA ASN A 43 19.21 19.09 -6.29
C ASN A 43 17.86 19.53 -6.89
N MET A 44 17.47 20.79 -6.67
CA MET A 44 16.26 21.39 -7.20
C MET A 44 16.64 22.62 -8.03
N ILE A 45 16.12 22.71 -9.25
CA ILE A 45 16.32 23.87 -10.12
C ILE A 45 15.03 24.69 -10.12
N LEU A 46 15.19 25.98 -9.81
CA LEU A 46 14.09 26.95 -9.74
C LEU A 46 14.24 27.99 -10.85
N ASP A 47 13.12 28.43 -11.43
CA ASP A 47 12.98 29.66 -12.18
C ASP A 47 12.02 30.57 -11.40
N GLY A 48 12.58 31.53 -10.69
CA GLY A 48 11.85 32.34 -9.72
C GLY A 48 11.31 31.48 -8.59
N GLN A 49 9.98 31.36 -8.50
CA GLN A 49 9.29 30.47 -7.53
C GLN A 49 8.83 29.16 -8.13
N THR A 50 9.08 28.91 -9.42
CA THR A 50 8.64 27.72 -10.12
C THR A 50 9.74 26.66 -10.07
N ILE A 51 9.38 25.45 -9.66
CA ILE A 51 10.27 24.29 -9.71
C ILE A 51 10.30 23.80 -11.15
N ILE A 52 11.48 23.89 -11.82
CA ILE A 52 11.68 23.35 -13.17
C ILE A 52 12.14 21.91 -13.11
N GLN A 53 12.99 21.58 -12.15
CA GLN A 53 13.52 20.25 -11.97
C GLN A 53 13.68 19.97 -10.48
N ASP A 54 13.25 18.77 -10.06
CA ASP A 54 13.44 18.28 -8.70
C ASP A 54 13.86 16.81 -8.70
N GLN A 55 14.64 16.45 -7.71
CA GLN A 55 14.91 15.06 -7.41
C GLN A 55 13.80 14.53 -6.52
N ILE A 56 12.92 13.69 -7.10
CA ILE A 56 11.80 13.07 -6.40
C ILE A 56 12.09 11.59 -6.22
N LEU A 57 11.81 11.06 -5.03
CA LEU A 57 11.72 9.62 -4.81
C LEU A 57 10.26 9.19 -4.92
N GLN A 58 10.03 8.11 -5.67
CA GLN A 58 8.71 7.55 -5.89
C GLN A 58 8.73 6.06 -5.57
N ILE A 59 7.70 5.59 -4.88
CA ILE A 59 7.43 4.16 -4.71
C ILE A 59 6.42 3.76 -5.78
N THR A 60 6.86 2.97 -6.76
CA THR A 60 6.02 2.56 -7.91
C THR A 60 5.31 1.24 -7.65
N ASP A 61 6.06 0.21 -7.30
CA ASP A 61 5.55 -1.15 -7.12
C ASP A 61 5.95 -1.67 -5.75
N LEU A 62 4.94 -1.88 -4.91
CA LEU A 62 5.12 -2.53 -3.62
C LEU A 62 4.49 -3.91 -3.68
N LEU A 63 5.31 -4.95 -3.46
CA LEU A 63 4.86 -6.32 -3.35
C LEU A 63 5.20 -6.84 -1.96
N ILE A 64 4.26 -7.52 -1.33
CA ILE A 64 4.44 -8.23 -0.07
C ILE A 64 3.97 -9.66 -0.32
N ASP A 65 4.80 -10.66 -0.02
CA ASP A 65 4.54 -12.08 -0.30
C ASP A 65 4.19 -12.34 -1.79
N ASN A 66 4.84 -11.61 -2.72
CA ASN A 66 4.55 -11.60 -4.16
C ASN A 66 3.15 -11.10 -4.55
N ILE A 67 2.44 -10.47 -3.64
CA ILE A 67 1.13 -9.87 -3.87
C ILE A 67 1.32 -8.36 -4.04
N SER A 68 0.85 -7.82 -5.16
CA SER A 68 0.87 -6.37 -5.38
C SER A 68 -0.06 -5.68 -4.40
N VAL A 69 0.45 -4.65 -3.72
CA VAL A 69 -0.34 -3.85 -2.78
C VAL A 69 -1.34 -2.99 -3.55
N PRO A 70 -2.65 -3.17 -3.34
CA PRO A 70 -3.66 -2.39 -4.03
C PRO A 70 -3.57 -0.88 -3.72
N SER A 71 -3.94 -0.04 -4.68
CA SER A 71 -3.86 1.42 -4.52
C SER A 71 -4.61 1.94 -3.31
N TYR A 72 -5.84 1.45 -3.08
CA TYR A 72 -6.65 1.87 -1.93
C TYR A 72 -6.02 1.50 -0.58
N ILE A 73 -5.27 0.39 -0.53
CA ILE A 73 -4.48 0.01 0.66
C ILE A 73 -3.34 1.01 0.88
N LEU A 74 -2.59 1.34 -0.19
CA LEU A 74 -1.53 2.34 -0.07
C LEU A 74 -2.07 3.70 0.36
N ASP A 75 -3.21 4.13 -0.20
CA ASP A 75 -3.81 5.42 0.11
C ASP A 75 -4.28 5.51 1.58
N ASN A 76 -4.70 4.41 2.17
CA ASN A 76 -5.18 4.37 3.55
C ASN A 76 -4.10 4.08 4.60
N HIS A 77 -3.07 3.29 4.24
CA HIS A 77 -2.09 2.77 5.19
C HIS A 77 -0.68 3.33 5.01
N SER A 78 -0.44 4.17 3.99
CA SER A 78 0.82 4.88 3.86
C SER A 78 0.73 6.34 4.28
N ARG A 79 1.86 6.88 4.72
CA ARG A 79 2.00 8.28 5.10
C ARG A 79 3.43 8.75 4.85
N PHE A 80 3.58 9.99 4.46
CA PHE A 80 4.87 10.66 4.36
C PHE A 80 4.92 11.82 5.34
N CYS A 81 5.90 11.79 6.22
CA CYS A 81 6.15 12.84 7.21
C CYS A 81 7.37 13.66 6.80
N TRP A 82 7.17 14.97 6.69
CA TRP A 82 8.22 15.95 6.43
C TRP A 82 8.03 17.15 7.36
N LEU A 83 9.05 17.43 8.17
CA LEU A 83 8.92 18.35 9.30
C LEU A 83 7.70 17.96 10.15
N ASP A 84 6.80 18.91 10.43
CA ASP A 84 5.58 18.69 11.22
C ASP A 84 4.34 18.37 10.34
N ASN A 85 4.55 18.10 9.04
CA ASN A 85 3.47 17.81 8.11
C ASN A 85 3.40 16.31 7.80
N GLU A 86 2.17 15.77 7.83
CA GLU A 86 1.86 14.40 7.43
C GLU A 86 1.00 14.41 6.17
N HIS A 87 1.39 13.61 5.17
CA HIS A 87 0.68 13.42 3.92
C HIS A 87 0.28 11.95 3.79
N LYS A 88 -1.00 11.66 3.93
CA LYS A 88 -1.55 10.30 3.76
C LYS A 88 -1.61 9.91 2.29
N GLY A 89 -1.40 8.63 2.00
CA GLY A 89 -1.48 8.06 0.67
C GLY A 89 -0.38 8.52 -0.30
N SER A 90 0.60 9.31 0.17
CA SER A 90 1.65 9.82 -0.70
C SER A 90 2.62 8.71 -1.10
N ARG A 91 2.90 8.62 -2.40
CA ARG A 91 3.93 7.74 -2.99
C ARG A 91 5.13 8.53 -3.51
N TYR A 92 5.03 9.85 -3.44
CA TYR A 92 6.03 10.79 -3.94
C TYR A 92 6.55 11.61 -2.79
N PHE A 93 7.85 11.71 -2.65
CA PHE A 93 8.46 12.61 -1.69
C PHE A 93 9.66 13.36 -2.29
N GLY A 94 9.47 14.65 -2.41
CA GLY A 94 10.47 15.59 -2.86
C GLY A 94 11.48 15.94 -1.77
N PRO A 95 11.08 16.32 -0.55
CA PRO A 95 12.00 16.67 0.55
C PRO A 95 12.60 15.45 1.23
N ASN A 96 13.58 15.68 2.12
CA ASN A 96 14.00 14.70 3.10
C ASN A 96 12.84 14.42 4.05
N GLY A 97 12.66 13.16 4.45
CA GLY A 97 11.55 12.78 5.31
C GLY A 97 11.40 11.28 5.41
N VAL A 98 10.32 10.87 6.05
CA VAL A 98 10.05 9.47 6.39
C VAL A 98 8.72 9.05 5.77
N TRP A 99 8.78 8.04 4.92
CA TRP A 99 7.60 7.36 4.42
C TRP A 99 7.39 6.08 5.20
N THR A 100 6.16 5.81 5.61
CA THR A 100 5.78 4.59 6.33
C THR A 100 4.59 3.93 5.64
N PHE A 101 4.55 2.60 5.73
CA PHE A 101 3.43 1.78 5.30
C PHE A 101 3.16 0.72 6.37
N ASP A 102 1.95 0.76 6.93
CA ASP A 102 1.51 -0.17 7.95
C ASP A 102 0.71 -1.31 7.32
N PHE A 103 1.04 -2.57 7.66
CA PHE A 103 0.37 -3.77 7.18
C PHE A 103 0.43 -4.88 8.23
N ALA A 104 -0.24 -6.02 8.00
CA ALA A 104 -0.09 -7.20 8.84
C ALA A 104 0.16 -8.45 8.00
N THR A 105 0.73 -9.46 8.65
CA THR A 105 0.93 -10.79 8.05
C THR A 105 -0.04 -11.81 8.68
N PRO A 106 -0.49 -12.84 7.93
CA PRO A 106 -0.29 -13.08 6.48
C PRO A 106 -0.92 -11.99 5.63
N PHE A 107 -0.14 -11.43 4.69
CA PHE A 107 -0.53 -10.24 3.95
C PHE A 107 -1.85 -10.41 3.19
N ILE A 108 -2.09 -11.57 2.57
CA ILE A 108 -3.33 -11.81 1.81
C ILE A 108 -4.58 -11.72 2.69
N SER A 109 -4.53 -12.28 3.90
CA SER A 109 -5.66 -12.26 4.83
C SER A 109 -5.96 -10.82 5.27
N TRP A 110 -4.92 -10.07 5.60
CA TRP A 110 -5.04 -8.67 5.97
C TRP A 110 -5.62 -7.81 4.83
N VAL A 111 -5.16 -7.99 3.58
CA VAL A 111 -5.70 -7.28 2.41
C VAL A 111 -7.18 -7.57 2.21
N LEU A 112 -7.62 -8.82 2.39
CA LEU A 112 -9.03 -9.19 2.29
C LEU A 112 -9.88 -8.53 3.37
N ASP A 113 -9.38 -8.48 4.61
CA ASP A 113 -10.06 -7.80 5.71
C ASP A 113 -10.19 -6.28 5.45
N GLU A 114 -9.13 -5.65 4.96
CA GLU A 114 -9.15 -4.22 4.61
C GLU A 114 -10.09 -3.94 3.43
N LYS A 115 -10.17 -4.84 2.45
CA LYS A 115 -11.13 -4.75 1.35
C LYS A 115 -12.57 -4.78 1.86
N ILE A 116 -12.90 -5.70 2.75
CA ILE A 116 -14.24 -5.81 3.36
C ILE A 116 -14.59 -4.53 4.11
N LYS A 117 -13.67 -3.99 4.91
CA LYS A 117 -13.87 -2.72 5.62
C LYS A 117 -14.12 -1.57 4.64
N HIS A 118 -13.30 -1.46 3.59
CA HIS A 118 -13.44 -0.42 2.58
C HIS A 118 -14.80 -0.50 1.86
N GLU A 119 -15.22 -1.68 1.44
CA GLU A 119 -16.52 -1.88 0.77
C GLU A 119 -17.70 -1.61 1.71
N SER A 120 -17.60 -1.94 2.99
CA SER A 120 -18.64 -1.66 3.97
C SER A 120 -18.84 -0.16 4.23
N HIS A 121 -17.77 0.64 4.19
CA HIS A 121 -17.87 2.10 4.29
C HIS A 121 -18.53 2.69 3.03
N TYR A 122 -18.16 2.22 1.85
CA TYR A 122 -18.76 2.68 0.60
C TYR A 122 -20.26 2.37 0.50
N ASN A 123 -20.69 1.19 0.97
CA ASN A 123 -22.11 0.80 0.95
C ASN A 123 -22.96 1.57 1.99
N ASN A 124 -22.37 2.10 3.05
CA ASN A 124 -23.08 2.93 4.01
C ASN A 124 -23.26 4.39 3.56
N ASP A 125 -22.33 4.91 2.76
CA ASP A 125 -22.38 6.30 2.27
C ASP A 125 -23.13 6.44 0.95
N PHE A 126 -23.25 5.38 0.15
CA PHE A 126 -23.98 5.34 -1.12
C PHE A 126 -25.09 4.30 -1.06
N GLN A 127 -26.30 4.72 -0.67
CA GLN A 127 -27.51 3.98 -1.00
C GLN A 127 -27.76 4.09 -2.53
N TYR A 128 -27.15 3.19 -3.31
CA TYR A 128 -27.51 3.07 -4.70
C TYR A 128 -28.99 2.69 -4.80
N PRO A 129 -29.82 3.39 -5.63
CA PRO A 129 -31.23 3.09 -5.79
C PRO A 129 -31.53 1.65 -6.23
N TRP A 130 -30.51 0.92 -6.71
CA TRP A 130 -30.60 -0.47 -7.19
C TRP A 130 -29.98 -1.49 -6.20
N SER A 131 -29.41 -1.08 -5.07
CA SER A 131 -28.93 -2.02 -4.04
C SER A 131 -30.06 -2.85 -3.39
N ASN A 132 -31.29 -2.37 -3.49
CA ASN A 132 -32.49 -3.12 -3.08
C ASN A 132 -32.93 -4.19 -4.10
N SER A 133 -32.28 -4.31 -5.26
CA SER A 133 -32.64 -5.28 -6.30
C SER A 133 -31.83 -6.56 -6.28
N LEU A 134 -30.75 -6.61 -5.49
CA LEU A 134 -30.02 -7.84 -5.21
C LEU A 134 -30.69 -8.53 -4.02
N GLY A 135 -31.69 -9.36 -4.28
CA GLY A 135 -32.35 -10.17 -3.27
C GLY A 135 -31.34 -11.12 -2.55
N PRO A 136 -31.70 -11.66 -1.38
CA PRO A 136 -30.86 -12.59 -0.61
C PRO A 136 -30.31 -13.75 -1.43
N ASP A 137 -31.01 -14.16 -2.48
CA ASP A 137 -30.61 -15.23 -3.41
C ASP A 137 -29.29 -14.96 -4.16
N SER A 138 -28.88 -13.70 -4.28
CA SER A 138 -27.64 -13.32 -5.00
C SER A 138 -26.39 -13.58 -4.17
N VAL A 139 -26.47 -13.35 -2.86
CA VAL A 139 -25.37 -13.61 -1.90
C VAL A 139 -25.17 -15.11 -1.77
N ASP A 140 -26.26 -15.87 -1.64
CA ASP A 140 -26.22 -17.32 -1.54
C ASP A 140 -25.64 -17.98 -2.81
N ARG A 141 -25.93 -17.43 -3.99
CA ARG A 141 -25.32 -17.89 -5.25
C ARG A 141 -23.82 -17.65 -5.30
N ILE A 142 -23.34 -16.50 -4.84
CA ILE A 142 -21.89 -16.18 -4.78
C ILE A 142 -21.19 -17.11 -3.80
N LEU A 143 -21.73 -17.31 -2.61
CA LEU A 143 -21.17 -18.21 -1.60
C LEU A 143 -21.14 -19.66 -2.09
N THR A 144 -22.20 -20.12 -2.77
CA THR A 144 -22.25 -21.45 -3.37
C THR A 144 -21.20 -21.62 -4.46
N THR A 145 -20.96 -20.60 -5.28
CA THR A 145 -19.94 -20.63 -6.34
C THR A 145 -18.53 -20.70 -5.75
N ILE A 146 -18.25 -19.94 -4.69
CA ILE A 146 -16.97 -19.97 -3.98
C ILE A 146 -16.72 -21.36 -3.41
N SER A 147 -17.68 -21.95 -2.71
CA SER A 147 -17.55 -23.29 -2.13
C SER A 147 -17.35 -24.38 -3.21
N GLN A 148 -17.93 -24.21 -4.40
CA GLN A 148 -17.71 -25.14 -5.51
C GLN A 148 -16.30 -25.03 -6.10
N VAL A 149 -15.72 -23.84 -6.12
CA VAL A 149 -14.33 -23.61 -6.58
C VAL A 149 -13.34 -24.19 -5.57
N GLU A 150 -13.54 -23.97 -4.28
CA GLU A 150 -12.70 -24.52 -3.22
C GLU A 150 -12.68 -26.05 -3.23
N ASN A 151 -13.84 -26.69 -3.40
CA ASN A 151 -13.93 -28.16 -3.49
C ASN A 151 -13.21 -28.72 -4.73
N LYS A 152 -13.26 -28.02 -5.88
CA LYS A 152 -12.53 -28.44 -7.08
C LYS A 152 -11.01 -28.31 -6.96
N VAL A 153 -10.53 -27.33 -6.19
CA VAL A 153 -9.09 -27.16 -5.93
C VAL A 153 -8.57 -28.28 -5.04
N HIS A 154 -9.38 -28.77 -4.09
CA HIS A 154 -9.00 -29.91 -3.23
C HIS A 154 -9.02 -31.27 -3.94
N GLU A 155 -9.73 -31.42 -5.05
CA GLU A 155 -9.75 -32.67 -5.83
C GLU A 155 -8.55 -32.78 -6.81
N VAL A 156 -7.79 -31.71 -7.01
CA VAL A 156 -6.67 -31.65 -7.99
C VAL A 156 -5.29 -31.68 -7.30
N LEU A 157 -5.23 -31.61 -5.97
CA LEU A 157 -4.02 -31.73 -5.14
C LEU A 157 -3.97 -33.09 -4.45
#